data_4148711dc1fd5a879205547f734079a9
#
_entry.id   4148711dc1fd5a879205547f734079a9
#
_cell.length_a   1.000
_cell.length_b   1.000
_cell.length_c   1.000
_cell.angle_alpha   90.00
_cell.angle_beta   90.00
_cell.angle_gamma   90.00
#
_symmetry.space_group_name_H-M   'P 1'
#
loop_
_entity.id
_entity.type
_entity.pdbx_description
1 polymer ?
#
loop_
_entity_poly.entity_id
_entity_poly.type
_entity_poly.pdbx_seq_one_letter_code
_entity_poly.pdbx_strand_id
1 'polypeptide(L)'
;MSANLARHGHAQPPLLLPGEENPAMTTPRAFPLEPRPIQVSDEVLADLRARLARTRPPVDEGNDDWSYGVPAGYLRGLVDYWHDGYDWRTAEAAINGYEHYVVPVDGIPVHFLRRPGRGPRPIPLILTHGWPWTFWHWSKVIDPLADPAAFGGDPADAFEVIVPSLPGFGFPGPLTGFPDVNFWKVADLWHTLMTDTLGYEKYAAGGCDIGALVTSQLGHKYADALYGIHIGSGLPLDFFTGPRAWDFARGRPLSDDQPAAIRARIIEQDRRWASHLTVHMLDGATLAHGLADSPAGLLAWLLERWNAWSDNGGDLASVFTKDDLLTHATIYWVTGAIATSMRYYANANRYPWTPSHGRTPVVQAPTGLTFVTYENPPGIHTTDERVAAFTSGPQATWFHHVNVSAHDHGGHFIPWENPAAWITDLRRTFHTRRP
;
A
#
# COMPACT_ATOMS: atom_id res chain seq x y z
N MET A 1 -7.30 -39.14 26.41
CA MET A 1 -6.41 -38.05 26.80
C MET A 1 -6.77 -36.87 25.95
N SER A 2 -7.45 -35.90 26.55
CA SER A 2 -8.06 -34.76 25.87
C SER A 2 -7.02 -33.67 25.69
N ALA A 3 -6.81 -33.20 24.46
CA ALA A 3 -6.02 -32.02 24.18
C ALA A 3 -6.95 -30.81 23.98
N ASN A 4 -6.80 -29.84 24.84
CA ASN A 4 -7.49 -28.55 24.87
C ASN A 4 -7.08 -27.70 23.65
N LEU A 5 -8.03 -27.36 22.81
CA LEU A 5 -7.92 -26.28 21.84
C LEU A 5 -8.24 -24.96 22.53
N ALA A 6 -7.23 -24.15 22.77
CA ALA A 6 -7.39 -22.79 23.24
C ALA A 6 -8.00 -21.91 22.12
N ARG A 7 -9.22 -21.46 22.34
CA ARG A 7 -9.88 -20.43 21.54
C ARG A 7 -9.23 -19.09 21.85
N HIS A 8 -8.57 -18.47 20.88
CA HIS A 8 -8.20 -17.06 20.97
C HIS A 8 -9.46 -16.22 20.76
N GLY A 9 -10.03 -15.76 21.86
CA GLY A 9 -11.09 -14.78 21.85
C GLY A 9 -10.53 -13.41 21.44
N HIS A 10 -11.07 -12.80 20.38
CA HIS A 10 -10.89 -11.39 20.11
C HIS A 10 -11.48 -10.59 21.28
N ALA A 11 -10.61 -9.95 22.07
CA ALA A 11 -11.04 -8.99 23.07
C ALA A 11 -11.60 -7.75 22.35
N GLN A 12 -12.88 -7.50 22.54
CA GLN A 12 -13.46 -6.21 22.18
C GLN A 12 -12.82 -5.11 23.03
N PRO A 13 -12.48 -3.94 22.47
CA PRO A 13 -11.99 -2.82 23.24
C PRO A 13 -13.08 -2.37 24.25
N PRO A 14 -12.69 -1.92 25.46
CA PRO A 14 -13.66 -1.48 26.46
C PRO A 14 -14.47 -0.28 25.97
N LEU A 15 -15.76 -0.33 26.16
CA LEU A 15 -16.69 0.80 25.99
C LEU A 15 -16.28 1.91 26.97
N LEU A 16 -15.86 3.07 26.45
CA LEU A 16 -15.57 4.25 27.25
C LEU A 16 -16.88 4.80 27.83
N LEU A 17 -16.89 5.02 29.12
CA LEU A 17 -17.98 5.70 29.82
C LEU A 17 -18.02 7.19 29.39
N PRO A 18 -19.20 7.79 29.25
CA PRO A 18 -19.30 9.21 28.93
C PRO A 18 -18.90 10.06 30.13
N GLY A 19 -17.81 10.82 30.02
CA GLY A 19 -17.43 11.80 31.05
C GLY A 19 -15.95 12.11 31.24
N GLU A 20 -15.00 11.50 30.52
CA GLU A 20 -13.61 11.90 30.58
C GLU A 20 -13.26 12.83 29.41
N GLU A 21 -13.23 14.13 29.66
CA GLU A 21 -12.64 15.11 28.74
C GLU A 21 -11.14 14.85 28.61
N ASN A 22 -10.76 14.38 27.42
CA ASN A 22 -9.37 14.10 27.06
C ASN A 22 -8.62 15.43 26.89
N PRO A 23 -7.39 15.62 27.44
CA PRO A 23 -6.67 16.87 27.29
C PRO A 23 -6.31 17.10 25.82
N ALA A 24 -6.89 18.15 25.24
CA ALA A 24 -6.54 18.87 24.04
C ALA A 24 -5.99 18.04 22.87
N MET A 25 -6.90 17.40 22.12
CA MET A 25 -6.65 17.15 20.70
C MET A 25 -6.62 18.49 20.00
N THR A 26 -5.45 18.91 19.54
CA THR A 26 -5.34 20.07 18.66
C THR A 26 -5.93 19.70 17.31
N THR A 27 -7.21 19.98 17.14
CA THR A 27 -7.87 19.88 15.83
C THR A 27 -7.20 20.88 14.89
N PRO A 28 -6.73 20.45 13.71
CA PRO A 28 -6.16 21.37 12.73
C PRO A 28 -7.14 22.51 12.42
N ARG A 29 -6.62 23.72 12.19
CA ARG A 29 -7.42 24.93 11.95
C ARG A 29 -8.39 24.85 10.77
N ALA A 30 -8.20 23.89 9.86
CA ALA A 30 -9.01 23.69 8.66
C ALA A 30 -10.13 22.64 8.81
N PHE A 31 -10.30 22.04 9.99
CA PHE A 31 -11.29 20.99 10.22
C PHE A 31 -12.63 21.53 10.76
N PRO A 32 -13.56 21.97 9.89
CA PRO A 32 -14.96 21.66 10.07
C PRO A 32 -15.46 20.70 9.01
N LEU A 33 -14.65 19.67 8.60
CA LEU A 33 -15.12 18.64 7.68
C LEU A 33 -15.95 17.64 8.49
N GLU A 34 -17.16 17.36 8.03
CA GLU A 34 -17.96 16.29 8.62
C GLU A 34 -17.57 14.95 8.00
N PRO A 35 -17.25 13.94 8.80
CA PRO A 35 -16.96 12.62 8.29
C PRO A 35 -18.20 12.03 7.60
N ARG A 36 -17.97 11.33 6.50
CA ARG A 36 -19.01 10.64 5.73
C ARG A 36 -18.65 9.16 5.69
N PRO A 37 -19.48 8.29 6.29
CA PRO A 37 -19.21 6.85 6.23
C PRO A 37 -19.27 6.37 4.77
N ILE A 38 -18.46 5.36 4.48
CA ILE A 38 -18.52 4.61 3.24
C ILE A 38 -19.83 3.81 3.26
N GLN A 39 -20.60 3.92 2.19
CA GLN A 39 -21.85 3.20 2.03
C GLN A 39 -21.97 2.71 0.58
N VAL A 40 -21.78 1.41 0.39
CA VAL A 40 -22.01 0.75 -0.89
C VAL A 40 -23.49 0.39 -0.99
N SER A 41 -24.16 0.77 -2.10
CA SER A 41 -25.58 0.48 -2.27
C SER A 41 -25.85 -1.03 -2.40
N ASP A 42 -27.03 -1.46 -1.95
CA ASP A 42 -27.45 -2.87 -2.08
C ASP A 42 -27.56 -3.30 -3.55
N GLU A 43 -27.86 -2.36 -4.46
CA GLU A 43 -27.91 -2.60 -5.90
C GLU A 43 -26.54 -3.01 -6.45
N VAL A 44 -25.46 -2.31 -6.05
CA VAL A 44 -24.08 -2.65 -6.47
C VAL A 44 -23.66 -4.01 -5.91
N LEU A 45 -24.03 -4.33 -4.68
CA LEU A 45 -23.74 -5.64 -4.09
C LEU A 45 -24.57 -6.78 -4.74
N ALA A 46 -25.80 -6.48 -5.13
CA ALA A 46 -26.64 -7.45 -5.86
C ALA A 46 -26.09 -7.73 -7.26
N ASP A 47 -25.61 -6.69 -7.98
CA ASP A 47 -24.93 -6.86 -9.29
C ASP A 47 -23.66 -7.71 -9.14
N LEU A 48 -22.85 -7.44 -8.13
CA LEU A 48 -21.66 -8.26 -7.82
C LEU A 48 -22.03 -9.75 -7.67
N ARG A 49 -23.00 -10.04 -6.80
CA ARG A 49 -23.48 -11.42 -6.58
C ARG A 49 -23.99 -12.08 -7.86
N ALA A 50 -24.81 -11.35 -8.66
CA ALA A 50 -25.33 -11.85 -9.92
C ALA A 50 -24.23 -12.18 -10.93
N ARG A 51 -23.13 -11.41 -10.94
CA ARG A 51 -21.96 -11.67 -11.81
C ARG A 51 -21.14 -12.85 -11.32
N LEU A 52 -20.91 -12.97 -10.01
CA LEU A 52 -20.23 -14.11 -9.41
C LEU A 52 -20.96 -15.44 -9.73
N ALA A 53 -22.29 -15.46 -9.63
CA ALA A 53 -23.12 -16.62 -9.98
C ALA A 53 -23.00 -17.05 -11.47
N ARG A 54 -22.56 -16.16 -12.35
CA ARG A 54 -22.38 -16.41 -13.79
C ARG A 54 -20.92 -16.61 -14.19
N THR A 55 -20.02 -16.77 -13.24
CA THR A 55 -18.61 -16.98 -13.51
C THR A 55 -18.40 -18.21 -14.40
N ARG A 56 -17.66 -18.01 -15.50
CA ARG A 56 -17.29 -19.05 -16.45
C ARG A 56 -15.80 -19.34 -16.32
N PRO A 57 -15.40 -20.41 -15.62
CA PRO A 57 -14.00 -20.74 -15.49
C PRO A 57 -13.42 -21.17 -16.85
N PRO A 58 -12.17 -20.77 -17.16
CA PRO A 58 -11.44 -21.33 -18.30
C PRO A 58 -11.15 -22.82 -18.07
N VAL A 59 -10.79 -23.52 -19.15
CA VAL A 59 -10.13 -24.83 -19.03
C VAL A 59 -8.72 -24.58 -18.48
N ASP A 60 -8.37 -25.26 -17.40
CA ASP A 60 -7.10 -25.12 -16.71
C ASP A 60 -6.60 -26.52 -16.32
N GLU A 61 -5.72 -27.07 -17.13
CA GLU A 61 -5.14 -28.40 -16.94
C GLU A 61 -3.67 -28.27 -16.52
N GLY A 62 -3.28 -28.97 -15.45
CA GLY A 62 -1.89 -29.04 -15.00
C GLY A 62 -1.38 -27.74 -14.37
N ASN A 63 -2.26 -26.93 -13.81
CA ASN A 63 -1.93 -25.69 -13.09
C ASN A 63 -2.28 -25.79 -11.61
N ASP A 64 -1.73 -26.79 -10.92
CA ASP A 64 -1.94 -26.95 -9.48
C ASP A 64 -0.92 -26.17 -8.64
N ASP A 65 0.16 -25.71 -9.26
CA ASP A 65 1.35 -25.10 -8.63
C ASP A 65 1.57 -23.61 -8.97
N TRP A 66 0.57 -22.95 -9.52
CA TRP A 66 0.63 -21.56 -9.98
C TRP A 66 1.60 -21.30 -11.16
N SER A 67 2.08 -22.34 -11.83
CA SER A 67 3.03 -22.18 -12.94
C SER A 67 2.49 -21.38 -14.12
N TYR A 68 1.16 -21.39 -14.30
CA TYR A 68 0.45 -20.65 -15.36
C TYR A 68 -0.40 -19.49 -14.81
N GLY A 69 -0.19 -19.10 -13.56
CA GLY A 69 -0.99 -18.11 -12.83
C GLY A 69 -1.96 -18.78 -11.86
N VAL A 70 -3.01 -18.08 -11.47
CA VAL A 70 -3.95 -18.53 -10.43
C VAL A 70 -4.64 -19.85 -10.81
N PRO A 71 -4.49 -20.94 -10.04
CA PRO A 71 -5.17 -22.20 -10.30
C PRO A 71 -6.69 -22.05 -10.28
N ALA A 72 -7.38 -22.62 -11.28
CA ALA A 72 -8.84 -22.50 -11.42
C ALA A 72 -9.60 -23.05 -10.21
N GLY A 73 -9.10 -24.13 -9.58
CA GLY A 73 -9.69 -24.71 -8.36
C GLY A 73 -9.62 -23.78 -7.18
N TYR A 74 -8.47 -23.10 -6.97
CA TYR A 74 -8.26 -22.13 -5.90
C TYR A 74 -9.17 -20.90 -6.09
N LEU A 75 -9.18 -20.34 -7.31
CA LEU A 75 -10.03 -19.20 -7.65
C LEU A 75 -11.51 -19.53 -7.45
N ARG A 76 -11.97 -20.71 -7.88
CA ARG A 76 -13.35 -21.14 -7.71
C ARG A 76 -13.76 -21.14 -6.24
N GLY A 77 -12.93 -21.70 -5.35
CA GLY A 77 -13.20 -21.73 -3.92
C GLY A 77 -13.34 -20.33 -3.29
N LEU A 78 -12.61 -19.33 -3.82
CA LEU A 78 -12.76 -17.93 -3.40
C LEU A 78 -14.02 -17.28 -4.01
N VAL A 79 -14.33 -17.54 -5.28
CA VAL A 79 -15.52 -17.01 -5.95
C VAL A 79 -16.79 -17.54 -5.29
N ASP A 80 -16.85 -18.84 -4.98
CA ASP A 80 -17.97 -19.45 -4.27
C ASP A 80 -18.13 -18.84 -2.87
N TYR A 81 -17.02 -18.64 -2.15
CA TYR A 81 -17.06 -17.98 -0.84
C TYR A 81 -17.46 -16.51 -0.95
N TRP A 82 -17.01 -15.77 -1.98
CA TRP A 82 -17.41 -14.39 -2.22
C TRP A 82 -18.91 -14.25 -2.48
N HIS A 83 -19.47 -15.23 -3.21
CA HIS A 83 -20.90 -15.27 -3.51
C HIS A 83 -21.75 -15.60 -2.28
N ASP A 84 -21.39 -16.66 -1.52
CA ASP A 84 -22.25 -17.29 -0.52
C ASP A 84 -21.86 -16.99 0.93
N GLY A 85 -20.57 -16.78 1.21
CA GLY A 85 -20.05 -16.74 2.58
C GLY A 85 -19.51 -15.39 3.03
N TYR A 86 -19.03 -14.56 2.09
CA TYR A 86 -18.45 -13.26 2.41
C TYR A 86 -19.53 -12.19 2.65
N ASP A 87 -19.37 -11.44 3.74
CA ASP A 87 -20.28 -10.33 4.08
C ASP A 87 -19.55 -8.98 4.01
N TRP A 88 -19.81 -8.23 2.93
CA TRP A 88 -19.32 -6.87 2.77
C TRP A 88 -19.74 -5.95 3.91
N ARG A 89 -20.96 -6.10 4.47
CA ARG A 89 -21.44 -5.21 5.52
C ARG A 89 -20.61 -5.30 6.80
N THR A 90 -20.08 -6.48 7.10
CA THR A 90 -19.11 -6.66 8.19
C THR A 90 -17.80 -5.91 7.91
N ALA A 91 -17.27 -6.02 6.70
CA ALA A 91 -16.06 -5.28 6.29
C ALA A 91 -16.31 -3.75 6.26
N GLU A 92 -17.44 -3.30 5.69
CA GLU A 92 -17.83 -1.91 5.64
C GLU A 92 -17.98 -1.29 7.04
N ALA A 93 -18.55 -2.04 7.99
CA ALA A 93 -18.65 -1.60 9.39
C ALA A 93 -17.27 -1.46 10.07
N ALA A 94 -16.33 -2.39 9.81
CA ALA A 94 -14.96 -2.30 10.31
C ALA A 94 -14.22 -1.10 9.70
N ILE A 95 -14.37 -0.86 8.41
CA ILE A 95 -13.82 0.30 7.71
C ILE A 95 -14.39 1.60 8.31
N ASN A 96 -15.71 1.66 8.51
CA ASN A 96 -16.40 2.81 9.09
C ASN A 96 -16.16 2.99 10.61
N GLY A 97 -15.37 2.14 11.23
CA GLY A 97 -14.79 2.39 12.56
C GLY A 97 -13.82 3.58 12.60
N TYR A 98 -13.44 4.10 11.43
CA TYR A 98 -12.60 5.27 11.24
C TYR A 98 -13.39 6.43 10.63
N GLU A 99 -12.86 7.64 10.75
CA GLU A 99 -13.42 8.83 10.10
C GLU A 99 -13.04 8.83 8.61
N HIS A 100 -14.04 8.95 7.72
CA HIS A 100 -13.82 9.04 6.28
C HIS A 100 -14.22 10.40 5.74
N TYR A 101 -13.43 10.94 4.82
CA TYR A 101 -13.64 12.22 4.19
C TYR A 101 -13.44 12.13 2.68
N VAL A 102 -14.17 12.96 1.93
CA VAL A 102 -13.92 13.18 0.50
C VAL A 102 -13.87 14.68 0.29
N VAL A 103 -12.71 15.17 -0.17
CA VAL A 103 -12.44 16.60 -0.37
C VAL A 103 -11.90 16.85 -1.78
N PRO A 104 -12.21 17.98 -2.40
CA PRO A 104 -11.53 18.38 -3.63
C PRO A 104 -10.13 18.93 -3.30
N VAL A 105 -9.11 18.34 -3.92
CA VAL A 105 -7.73 18.84 -3.88
C VAL A 105 -7.33 19.14 -5.32
N ASP A 106 -7.06 20.39 -5.63
CA ASP A 106 -6.83 20.86 -7.02
C ASP A 106 -7.90 20.37 -8.01
N GLY A 107 -9.16 20.31 -7.54
CA GLY A 107 -10.30 19.84 -8.30
C GLY A 107 -10.44 18.31 -8.38
N ILE A 108 -9.47 17.54 -7.92
CA ILE A 108 -9.51 16.09 -7.87
C ILE A 108 -10.23 15.66 -6.56
N PRO A 109 -11.27 14.82 -6.62
CA PRO A 109 -11.89 14.28 -5.42
C PRO A 109 -10.94 13.28 -4.75
N VAL A 110 -10.52 13.60 -3.52
CA VAL A 110 -9.62 12.78 -2.71
C VAL A 110 -10.39 12.23 -1.53
N HIS A 111 -10.45 10.92 -1.43
CA HIS A 111 -10.90 10.21 -0.23
C HIS A 111 -9.71 10.00 0.69
N PHE A 112 -9.93 10.17 2.00
CA PHE A 112 -8.99 9.72 3.02
C PHE A 112 -9.70 9.25 4.28
N LEU A 113 -9.08 8.29 4.95
CA LEU A 113 -9.38 7.85 6.29
C LEU A 113 -8.53 8.66 7.28
N ARG A 114 -9.12 9.05 8.42
CA ARG A 114 -8.42 9.73 9.50
C ARG A 114 -8.55 8.96 10.81
N ARG A 115 -7.45 8.88 11.55
CA ARG A 115 -7.42 8.44 12.94
C ARG A 115 -6.68 9.48 13.78
N PRO A 116 -7.39 10.23 14.65
CA PRO A 116 -6.76 11.19 15.56
C PRO A 116 -5.74 10.53 16.48
N GLY A 117 -4.60 11.18 16.64
CA GLY A 117 -3.53 10.70 17.52
C GLY A 117 -3.84 10.91 19.00
N ARG A 118 -3.56 9.91 19.82
CA ARG A 118 -3.71 9.94 21.28
C ARG A 118 -2.35 10.06 21.96
N GLY A 119 -1.85 11.26 22.03
CA GLY A 119 -0.56 11.58 22.65
C GLY A 119 -0.44 13.06 22.95
N PRO A 120 0.65 13.50 23.62
CA PRO A 120 0.81 14.91 24.02
C PRO A 120 0.97 15.85 22.82
N ARG A 121 1.60 15.39 21.73
CA ARG A 121 1.83 16.15 20.48
C ARG A 121 1.94 15.17 19.30
N PRO A 122 0.82 14.64 18.80
CA PRO A 122 0.85 13.70 17.69
C PRO A 122 1.43 14.34 16.43
N ILE A 123 2.30 13.61 15.74
CA ILE A 123 2.84 14.04 14.44
C ILE A 123 1.79 13.72 13.37
N PRO A 124 1.34 14.69 12.54
CA PRO A 124 0.52 14.42 11.38
C PRO A 124 1.28 13.49 10.41
N LEU A 125 0.69 12.35 10.07
CA LEU A 125 1.32 11.32 9.23
C LEU A 125 0.39 10.95 8.09
N ILE A 126 0.84 11.15 6.85
CA ILE A 126 0.16 10.64 5.67
C ILE A 126 0.77 9.30 5.25
N LEU A 127 -0.06 8.25 5.08
CA LEU A 127 0.35 6.92 4.65
C LEU A 127 -0.21 6.60 3.27
N THR A 128 0.66 6.41 2.30
CA THR A 128 0.29 6.17 0.90
C THR A 128 0.49 4.71 0.53
N HIS A 129 -0.59 4.08 0.04
CA HIS A 129 -0.58 2.71 -0.47
C HIS A 129 -0.08 2.63 -1.92
N GLY A 130 -0.04 1.43 -2.50
CA GLY A 130 0.35 1.17 -3.87
C GLY A 130 -0.64 0.32 -4.67
N TRP A 131 -0.14 -0.49 -5.60
CA TRP A 131 -0.91 -1.43 -6.40
C TRP A 131 -0.40 -2.88 -6.17
N PRO A 132 -1.25 -3.90 -5.96
CA PRO A 132 -2.71 -3.88 -5.91
C PRO A 132 -3.27 -3.60 -4.50
N TRP A 133 -2.71 -2.62 -3.83
CA TRP A 133 -3.11 -2.21 -2.49
C TRP A 133 -4.37 -1.35 -2.53
N THR A 134 -4.97 -1.19 -1.33
CA THR A 134 -5.96 -0.15 -1.05
C THR A 134 -5.55 0.59 0.23
N PHE A 135 -6.24 1.67 0.56
CA PHE A 135 -6.07 2.35 1.85
C PHE A 135 -6.22 1.39 3.04
N TRP A 136 -6.99 0.31 2.89
CA TRP A 136 -7.28 -0.65 3.95
C TRP A 136 -6.10 -1.58 4.30
N HIS A 137 -5.10 -1.69 3.46
CA HIS A 137 -3.87 -2.42 3.80
C HIS A 137 -3.10 -1.83 4.99
N TRP A 138 -3.37 -0.58 5.33
CA TRP A 138 -2.80 0.08 6.50
C TRP A 138 -3.53 -0.24 7.81
N SER A 139 -4.67 -0.93 7.79
CA SER A 139 -5.56 -1.14 8.95
C SER A 139 -4.86 -1.73 10.17
N LYS A 140 -3.87 -2.61 9.98
CA LYS A 140 -3.12 -3.23 11.09
C LYS A 140 -2.15 -2.28 11.80
N VAL A 141 -1.81 -1.14 11.20
CA VAL A 141 -0.84 -0.18 11.79
C VAL A 141 -1.46 1.13 12.24
N ILE A 142 -2.69 1.45 11.79
CA ILE A 142 -3.33 2.73 12.07
C ILE A 142 -3.51 2.93 13.58
N ASP A 143 -4.19 2.03 14.26
CA ASP A 143 -4.46 2.18 15.70
C ASP A 143 -3.19 2.14 16.55
N PRO A 144 -2.22 1.22 16.35
CA PRO A 144 -0.97 1.26 17.08
C PRO A 144 -0.15 2.54 16.87
N LEU A 145 -0.23 3.15 15.69
CA LEU A 145 0.43 4.44 15.43
C LEU A 145 -0.31 5.61 16.08
N ALA A 146 -1.64 5.58 16.07
CA ALA A 146 -2.43 6.67 16.62
C ALA A 146 -2.51 6.64 18.16
N ASP A 147 -2.57 5.47 18.77
CA ASP A 147 -2.66 5.28 20.22
C ASP A 147 -1.59 4.28 20.72
N PRO A 148 -0.31 4.68 20.71
CA PRO A 148 0.76 3.77 21.12
C PRO A 148 0.61 3.24 22.55
N ALA A 149 0.02 4.02 23.46
CA ALA A 149 -0.17 3.60 24.85
C ALA A 149 -1.10 2.39 24.98
N ALA A 150 -2.15 2.29 24.16
CA ALA A 150 -3.04 1.13 24.13
C ALA A 150 -2.35 -0.16 23.65
N PHE A 151 -1.20 -0.02 22.99
CA PHE A 151 -0.39 -1.13 22.45
C PHE A 151 0.98 -1.26 23.14
N GLY A 152 1.14 -0.72 24.36
CA GLY A 152 2.34 -0.84 25.17
C GLY A 152 3.52 0.04 24.73
N GLY A 153 3.28 1.03 23.88
CA GLY A 153 4.28 2.00 23.42
C GLY A 153 4.27 3.31 24.21
N ASP A 154 5.22 4.19 23.89
CA ASP A 154 5.31 5.54 24.47
C ASP A 154 4.23 6.44 23.84
N PRO A 155 3.31 7.05 24.62
CA PRO A 155 2.31 7.97 24.07
C PRO A 155 2.91 9.19 23.36
N ALA A 156 4.17 9.54 23.63
CA ALA A 156 4.87 10.58 22.87
C ALA A 156 5.19 10.17 21.42
N ASP A 157 5.11 8.90 21.07
CA ASP A 157 5.27 8.38 19.69
C ASP A 157 3.95 8.34 18.89
N ALA A 158 2.91 9.01 19.36
CA ALA A 158 1.63 9.05 18.68
C ALA A 158 1.67 9.84 17.37
N PHE A 159 0.93 9.36 16.39
CA PHE A 159 0.71 10.03 15.12
C PHE A 159 -0.78 10.34 14.92
N GLU A 160 -1.07 11.46 14.30
CA GLU A 160 -2.37 11.67 13.68
C GLU A 160 -2.32 11.08 12.27
N VAL A 161 -3.02 9.97 12.07
CA VAL A 161 -2.85 9.15 10.86
C VAL A 161 -3.88 9.54 9.80
N ILE A 162 -3.40 9.90 8.61
CA ILE A 162 -4.17 10.22 7.40
C ILE A 162 -3.83 9.17 6.34
N VAL A 163 -4.83 8.43 5.87
CA VAL A 163 -4.65 7.38 4.87
C VAL A 163 -5.50 7.68 3.65
N PRO A 164 -4.96 8.38 2.65
CA PRO A 164 -5.71 8.64 1.43
C PRO A 164 -5.81 7.38 0.56
N SER A 165 -6.91 7.30 -0.21
CA SER A 165 -6.92 6.50 -1.43
C SER A 165 -6.15 7.23 -2.52
N LEU A 166 -5.23 6.55 -3.21
CA LEU A 166 -4.66 7.10 -4.43
C LEU A 166 -5.79 7.47 -5.40
N PRO A 167 -5.76 8.64 -6.05
CA PRO A 167 -6.81 9.04 -6.97
C PRO A 167 -7.10 7.99 -8.03
N GLY A 168 -8.33 7.48 -8.07
CA GLY A 168 -8.73 6.42 -8.99
C GLY A 168 -8.42 4.99 -8.56
N PHE A 169 -8.06 4.75 -7.28
CA PHE A 169 -7.81 3.41 -6.72
C PHE A 169 -8.92 2.90 -5.78
N GLY A 170 -9.70 3.77 -5.22
CA GLY A 170 -10.74 3.44 -4.26
C GLY A 170 -11.84 4.47 -4.28
N PHE A 171 -12.38 4.77 -3.09
CA PHE A 171 -13.38 5.81 -3.00
C PHE A 171 -12.77 7.20 -3.34
N PRO A 172 -13.51 8.11 -3.99
CA PRO A 172 -14.93 8.02 -4.33
C PRO A 172 -15.24 7.30 -5.66
N GLY A 173 -14.30 6.58 -6.26
CA GLY A 173 -14.52 5.84 -7.50
C GLY A 173 -13.47 6.14 -8.57
N PRO A 174 -13.75 5.77 -9.85
CA PRO A 174 -12.80 5.96 -10.92
C PRO A 174 -12.55 7.43 -11.18
N LEU A 175 -11.29 7.78 -11.47
CA LEU A 175 -10.89 9.14 -11.74
C LEU A 175 -11.29 9.55 -13.17
N THR A 176 -12.11 10.60 -13.29
CA THR A 176 -12.53 11.17 -14.56
C THR A 176 -12.07 12.62 -14.69
N GLY A 177 -11.73 13.06 -15.90
CA GLY A 177 -11.30 14.44 -16.15
C GLY A 177 -9.82 14.76 -15.89
N PHE A 178 -9.07 13.81 -15.33
CA PHE A 178 -7.66 13.98 -14.95
C PHE A 178 -6.80 12.87 -15.56
N PRO A 179 -6.59 12.85 -16.88
CA PRO A 179 -5.92 11.73 -17.56
C PRO A 179 -4.41 11.64 -17.27
N ASP A 180 -3.81 12.69 -16.71
CA ASP A 180 -2.39 12.88 -16.48
C ASP A 180 -1.94 12.54 -15.04
N VAL A 181 -2.83 12.07 -14.18
CA VAL A 181 -2.47 11.70 -12.80
C VAL A 181 -1.42 10.58 -12.79
N ASN A 182 -0.34 10.83 -12.06
CA ASN A 182 0.78 9.93 -11.87
C ASN A 182 1.41 10.16 -10.48
N PHE A 183 2.52 9.48 -10.18
CA PHE A 183 3.20 9.56 -8.88
C PHE A 183 3.60 11.00 -8.48
N TRP A 184 4.08 11.79 -9.45
CA TRP A 184 4.59 13.14 -9.22
C TRP A 184 3.47 14.11 -8.88
N LYS A 185 2.38 14.04 -9.62
CA LYS A 185 1.18 14.84 -9.38
C LYS A 185 0.50 14.46 -8.06
N VAL A 186 0.48 13.18 -7.70
CA VAL A 186 -0.05 12.75 -6.42
C VAL A 186 0.75 13.31 -5.24
N ALA A 187 2.06 13.41 -5.36
CA ALA A 187 2.86 14.06 -4.31
C ALA A 187 2.47 15.53 -4.12
N ASP A 188 2.21 16.26 -5.21
CA ASP A 188 1.71 17.63 -5.14
C ASP A 188 0.33 17.69 -4.47
N LEU A 189 -0.58 16.79 -4.85
CA LEU A 189 -1.90 16.68 -4.21
C LEU A 189 -1.81 16.36 -2.71
N TRP A 190 -0.89 15.49 -2.29
CA TRP A 190 -0.71 15.17 -0.88
C TRP A 190 -0.13 16.34 -0.09
N HIS A 191 0.77 17.09 -0.69
CA HIS A 191 1.25 18.32 -0.06
C HIS A 191 0.11 19.31 0.13
N THR A 192 -0.66 19.61 -0.91
CA THR A 192 -1.84 20.50 -0.84
C THR A 192 -2.89 19.97 0.15
N LEU A 193 -3.14 18.66 0.18
CA LEU A 193 -4.05 18.04 1.15
C LEU A 193 -3.58 18.33 2.58
N MET A 194 -2.33 18.06 2.89
CA MET A 194 -1.81 18.18 4.24
C MET A 194 -1.67 19.65 4.69
N THR A 195 -1.18 20.54 3.82
CA THR A 195 -0.91 21.94 4.20
C THR A 195 -2.13 22.85 4.02
N ASP A 196 -2.74 22.86 2.85
CA ASP A 196 -3.76 23.84 2.51
C ASP A 196 -5.15 23.38 2.95
N THR A 197 -5.45 22.08 2.76
CA THR A 197 -6.77 21.53 3.09
C THR A 197 -6.88 21.19 4.58
N LEU A 198 -5.88 20.51 5.15
CA LEU A 198 -5.87 20.08 6.56
C LEU A 198 -5.17 21.05 7.50
N GLY A 199 -4.38 22.01 6.97
CA GLY A 199 -3.79 23.09 7.71
C GLY A 199 -2.58 22.72 8.57
N TYR A 200 -1.89 21.60 8.27
CA TYR A 200 -0.66 21.23 8.97
C TYR A 200 0.52 22.03 8.44
N GLU A 201 1.22 22.74 9.33
CA GLU A 201 2.44 23.45 8.97
C GLU A 201 3.57 22.47 8.57
N LYS A 202 3.69 21.37 9.31
CA LYS A 202 4.61 20.26 9.01
C LYS A 202 3.95 18.91 9.23
N TYR A 203 4.39 17.91 8.48
CA TYR A 203 3.86 16.55 8.56
C TYR A 203 4.96 15.50 8.30
N ALA A 204 4.66 14.26 8.61
CA ALA A 204 5.43 13.09 8.24
C ALA A 204 4.75 12.37 7.08
N ALA A 205 5.52 11.69 6.26
CA ALA A 205 4.95 10.86 5.18
C ALA A 205 5.54 9.44 5.22
N GLY A 206 4.69 8.46 4.93
CA GLY A 206 5.10 7.07 4.78
C GLY A 206 4.45 6.42 3.58
N GLY A 207 5.10 5.39 3.00
CA GLY A 207 4.52 4.68 1.86
C GLY A 207 5.28 3.44 1.46
N CYS A 208 4.55 2.54 0.81
CA CYS A 208 5.09 1.32 0.19
C CYS A 208 4.65 1.25 -1.27
N ASP A 209 5.38 0.55 -2.12
CA ASP A 209 5.09 0.38 -3.54
C ASP A 209 4.97 1.74 -4.27
N ILE A 210 3.89 2.03 -5.00
CA ILE A 210 3.62 3.37 -5.58
C ILE A 210 3.71 4.44 -4.49
N GLY A 211 3.23 4.12 -3.29
CA GLY A 211 3.31 5.02 -2.14
C GLY A 211 4.74 5.38 -1.75
N ALA A 212 5.71 4.49 -1.94
CA ALA A 212 7.12 4.81 -1.69
C ALA A 212 7.65 5.84 -2.71
N LEU A 213 7.19 5.78 -3.97
CA LEU A 213 7.55 6.76 -5.00
C LEU A 213 6.95 8.13 -4.71
N VAL A 214 5.66 8.17 -4.38
CA VAL A 214 4.97 9.41 -3.99
C VAL A 214 5.63 10.02 -2.76
N THR A 215 5.94 9.21 -1.74
CA THR A 215 6.60 9.65 -0.51
C THR A 215 8.01 10.16 -0.77
N SER A 216 8.78 9.50 -1.64
CA SER A 216 10.12 9.97 -2.05
C SER A 216 10.04 11.29 -2.80
N GLN A 217 9.03 11.49 -3.66
CA GLN A 217 8.80 12.75 -4.35
C GLN A 217 8.43 13.89 -3.37
N LEU A 218 7.64 13.59 -2.34
CA LEU A 218 7.39 14.55 -1.25
C LEU A 218 8.71 14.96 -0.59
N GLY A 219 9.56 13.99 -0.25
CA GLY A 219 10.88 14.23 0.34
C GLY A 219 11.86 14.96 -0.57
N HIS A 220 11.70 14.84 -1.91
CA HIS A 220 12.45 15.59 -2.90
C HIS A 220 11.98 17.06 -2.98
N LYS A 221 10.69 17.27 -3.17
CA LYS A 221 10.14 18.58 -3.55
C LYS A 221 9.78 19.46 -2.35
N TYR A 222 9.32 18.85 -1.25
CA TYR A 222 8.71 19.53 -0.10
C TYR A 222 9.41 19.24 1.23
N ALA A 223 10.73 19.01 1.20
CA ALA A 223 11.50 18.61 2.39
C ALA A 223 11.31 19.56 3.59
N ASP A 224 11.17 20.87 3.36
CA ASP A 224 11.03 21.89 4.40
C ASP A 224 9.70 21.78 5.17
N ALA A 225 8.65 21.23 4.53
CA ALA A 225 7.36 20.98 5.15
C ALA A 225 7.26 19.61 5.85
N LEU A 226 8.35 18.83 5.83
CA LEU A 226 8.36 17.46 6.36
C LEU A 226 9.19 17.33 7.64
N TYR A 227 8.69 16.61 8.63
CA TYR A 227 9.53 16.06 9.71
C TYR A 227 10.49 14.99 9.18
N GLY A 228 10.13 14.34 8.11
CA GLY A 228 10.85 13.29 7.40
C GLY A 228 9.89 12.40 6.64
N ILE A 229 10.44 11.36 6.03
CA ILE A 229 9.68 10.33 5.32
C ILE A 229 10.12 8.93 5.74
N HIS A 230 9.23 7.94 5.59
CA HIS A 230 9.54 6.53 5.78
C HIS A 230 9.01 5.69 4.63
N ILE A 231 9.87 4.91 3.99
CA ILE A 231 9.51 4.10 2.83
C ILE A 231 9.85 2.62 3.03
N GLY A 232 8.98 1.76 2.54
CA GLY A 232 9.18 0.31 2.47
C GLY A 232 8.96 -0.20 1.06
N SER A 233 9.24 -1.50 0.88
CA SER A 233 9.26 -2.22 -0.38
C SER A 233 10.52 -2.00 -1.22
N GLY A 234 10.93 -3.06 -1.93
CA GLY A 234 12.15 -3.09 -2.72
C GLY A 234 12.04 -2.42 -4.08
N LEU A 235 11.20 -1.40 -4.23
CA LEU A 235 11.09 -0.68 -5.50
C LEU A 235 12.44 -0.13 -5.93
N PRO A 236 12.78 -0.25 -7.23
CA PRO A 236 13.99 0.36 -7.76
C PRO A 236 13.88 1.87 -7.55
N LEU A 237 14.73 2.40 -6.70
CA LEU A 237 14.83 3.84 -6.44
C LEU A 237 15.49 4.58 -7.64
N ASP A 238 15.63 3.91 -8.76
CA ASP A 238 16.19 4.39 -10.03
C ASP A 238 15.25 5.34 -10.78
N PHE A 239 14.03 5.50 -10.30
CA PHE A 239 13.03 6.40 -10.89
C PHE A 239 13.52 7.82 -11.08
N PHE A 240 14.37 8.28 -10.17
CA PHE A 240 14.91 9.63 -10.18
C PHE A 240 16.10 9.82 -11.14
N THR A 241 16.54 8.78 -11.85
CA THR A 241 17.77 8.86 -12.65
C THR A 241 17.60 8.41 -14.10
N GLY A 242 16.46 7.82 -14.46
CA GLY A 242 16.23 7.26 -15.77
C GLY A 242 15.31 8.09 -16.66
N PRO A 243 15.43 7.97 -17.98
CA PRO A 243 14.53 8.65 -18.94
C PRO A 243 13.10 8.09 -18.92
N ARG A 244 12.92 6.92 -18.28
CA ARG A 244 11.64 6.25 -18.08
C ARG A 244 11.53 5.77 -16.66
N ALA A 245 10.36 5.96 -16.04
CA ALA A 245 10.08 5.42 -14.72
C ALA A 245 10.05 3.89 -14.76
N TRP A 246 9.46 3.31 -15.80
CA TRP A 246 9.40 1.87 -16.02
C TRP A 246 10.10 1.50 -17.32
N ASP A 247 11.01 0.56 -17.24
CA ASP A 247 11.70 0.01 -18.41
C ASP A 247 11.90 -1.49 -18.21
N PHE A 248 11.09 -2.30 -18.85
CA PHE A 248 11.23 -3.76 -18.81
C PHE A 248 12.44 -4.27 -19.60
N ALA A 249 13.04 -3.44 -20.47
CA ALA A 249 14.34 -3.76 -21.09
C ALA A 249 15.50 -3.69 -20.10
N ARG A 250 15.29 -3.15 -18.90
CA ARG A 250 16.25 -3.19 -17.79
C ARG A 250 16.26 -4.51 -17.03
N GLY A 251 15.56 -5.54 -17.51
CA GLY A 251 15.71 -6.88 -16.99
C GLY A 251 17.19 -7.19 -16.78
N ARG A 252 17.57 -7.74 -15.63
CA ARG A 252 18.97 -8.07 -15.37
C ARG A 252 19.43 -9.04 -16.43
N PRO A 253 20.50 -8.73 -17.19
CA PRO A 253 20.94 -9.61 -18.24
C PRO A 253 21.29 -10.98 -17.64
N LEU A 254 20.69 -12.03 -18.18
CA LEU A 254 21.13 -13.39 -17.93
C LEU A 254 22.44 -13.59 -18.66
N SER A 255 23.51 -13.91 -17.93
CA SER A 255 24.81 -14.26 -18.48
C SER A 255 25.12 -15.72 -18.13
N ASP A 256 25.73 -16.44 -19.10
CA ASP A 256 26.17 -17.82 -18.87
C ASP A 256 27.29 -17.91 -17.82
N ASP A 257 28.02 -16.82 -17.60
CA ASP A 257 29.07 -16.71 -16.59
C ASP A 257 28.53 -16.60 -15.15
N GLN A 258 27.23 -16.33 -14.99
CA GLN A 258 26.61 -16.25 -13.66
C GLN A 258 26.38 -17.65 -13.09
N PRO A 259 26.57 -17.84 -11.76
CA PRO A 259 26.18 -19.08 -11.09
C PRO A 259 24.74 -19.46 -11.37
N ALA A 260 24.47 -20.76 -11.58
CA ALA A 260 23.13 -21.26 -11.90
C ALA A 260 22.06 -20.81 -10.89
N ALA A 261 22.39 -20.76 -9.60
CA ALA A 261 21.49 -20.29 -8.54
C ALA A 261 21.12 -18.81 -8.71
N ILE A 262 22.04 -17.96 -9.12
CA ILE A 262 21.80 -16.55 -9.39
C ILE A 262 20.89 -16.38 -10.60
N ARG A 263 21.16 -17.11 -11.69
CA ARG A 263 20.30 -17.09 -12.89
C ARG A 263 18.88 -17.53 -12.59
N ALA A 264 18.73 -18.63 -11.84
CA ALA A 264 17.40 -19.12 -11.41
C ALA A 264 16.64 -18.06 -10.61
N ARG A 265 17.33 -17.36 -9.70
CA ARG A 265 16.71 -16.30 -8.90
C ARG A 265 16.35 -15.07 -9.73
N ILE A 266 17.14 -14.70 -10.73
CA ILE A 266 16.78 -13.61 -11.66
C ILE A 266 15.50 -13.98 -12.42
N ILE A 267 15.42 -15.19 -12.99
CA ILE A 267 14.24 -15.67 -13.71
C ILE A 267 13.00 -15.66 -12.79
N GLU A 268 13.15 -16.13 -11.57
CA GLU A 268 12.10 -16.13 -10.58
C GLU A 268 11.60 -14.72 -10.26
N GLN A 269 12.50 -13.78 -10.05
CA GLN A 269 12.16 -12.37 -9.82
C GLN A 269 11.46 -11.74 -11.02
N ASP A 270 11.95 -12.00 -12.25
CA ASP A 270 11.32 -11.47 -13.46
C ASP A 270 9.88 -12.00 -13.61
N ARG A 271 9.63 -13.27 -13.31
CA ARG A 271 8.27 -13.82 -13.27
C ARG A 271 7.36 -13.09 -12.28
N ARG A 272 7.87 -12.81 -11.09
CA ARG A 272 7.09 -12.12 -10.03
C ARG A 272 6.77 -10.68 -10.40
N TRP A 273 7.74 -9.94 -10.93
CA TRP A 273 7.64 -8.49 -11.06
C TRP A 273 7.30 -7.98 -12.46
N ALA A 274 7.62 -8.72 -13.52
CA ALA A 274 7.56 -8.18 -14.88
C ALA A 274 6.16 -8.22 -15.52
N SER A 275 5.35 -9.24 -15.25
CA SER A 275 4.12 -9.47 -16.02
C SER A 275 3.12 -8.32 -15.93
N HIS A 276 2.78 -7.85 -14.74
CA HIS A 276 1.84 -6.75 -14.56
C HIS A 276 2.40 -5.42 -15.06
N LEU A 277 3.71 -5.17 -14.90
CA LEU A 277 4.36 -3.95 -15.39
C LEU A 277 4.15 -3.79 -16.89
N THR A 278 4.44 -4.83 -17.67
CA THR A 278 4.28 -4.82 -19.12
C THR A 278 2.83 -4.54 -19.53
N VAL A 279 1.89 -5.26 -18.92
CA VAL A 279 0.47 -5.08 -19.24
C VAL A 279 -0.03 -3.70 -18.85
N HIS A 280 0.29 -3.21 -17.66
CA HIS A 280 -0.20 -1.90 -17.19
C HIS A 280 0.41 -0.73 -17.98
N MET A 281 1.65 -0.86 -18.43
CA MET A 281 2.28 0.18 -19.25
C MET A 281 1.74 0.25 -20.68
N LEU A 282 1.44 -0.91 -21.27
CA LEU A 282 1.16 -0.99 -22.71
C LEU A 282 -0.32 -1.26 -23.01
N ASP A 283 -0.96 -2.19 -22.28
CA ASP A 283 -2.27 -2.74 -22.59
C ASP A 283 -3.24 -2.69 -21.39
N GLY A 284 -2.95 -1.88 -20.36
CA GLY A 284 -3.77 -1.79 -19.15
C GLY A 284 -5.25 -1.49 -19.44
N ALA A 285 -5.54 -0.59 -20.37
CA ALA A 285 -6.91 -0.28 -20.76
C ALA A 285 -7.59 -1.47 -21.47
N THR A 286 -6.85 -2.23 -22.29
CA THR A 286 -7.37 -3.42 -22.97
C THR A 286 -7.77 -4.50 -21.96
N LEU A 287 -6.89 -4.80 -20.99
CA LEU A 287 -7.19 -5.76 -19.93
C LEU A 287 -8.34 -5.29 -19.05
N ALA A 288 -8.42 -3.99 -18.76
CA ALA A 288 -9.45 -3.42 -17.89
C ALA A 288 -10.88 -3.70 -18.36
N HIS A 289 -11.13 -3.83 -19.68
CA HIS A 289 -12.46 -4.19 -20.18
C HIS A 289 -12.94 -5.53 -19.64
N GLY A 290 -12.05 -6.53 -19.54
CA GLY A 290 -12.40 -7.84 -18.96
C GLY A 290 -12.50 -7.78 -17.44
N LEU A 291 -11.57 -7.09 -16.78
CA LEU A 291 -11.52 -7.02 -15.32
C LEU A 291 -12.66 -6.18 -14.71
N ALA A 292 -13.13 -5.17 -15.43
CA ALA A 292 -14.26 -4.35 -14.99
C ALA A 292 -15.62 -5.04 -15.20
N ASP A 293 -15.69 -6.07 -16.03
CA ASP A 293 -16.92 -6.83 -16.30
C ASP A 293 -17.01 -8.14 -15.52
N SER A 294 -15.88 -8.72 -15.14
CA SER A 294 -15.79 -9.99 -14.42
C SER A 294 -15.17 -9.81 -13.03
N PRO A 295 -15.95 -9.92 -11.92
CA PRO A 295 -15.38 -9.89 -10.57
C PRO A 295 -14.39 -11.04 -10.32
N ALA A 296 -14.66 -12.23 -10.88
CA ALA A 296 -13.74 -13.36 -10.81
C ALA A 296 -12.43 -13.08 -11.57
N GLY A 297 -12.49 -12.44 -12.73
CA GLY A 297 -11.31 -12.01 -13.50
C GLY A 297 -10.51 -10.96 -12.74
N LEU A 298 -11.17 -9.96 -12.15
CA LEU A 298 -10.56 -8.96 -11.30
C LEU A 298 -9.84 -9.63 -10.11
N LEU A 299 -10.53 -10.50 -9.38
CA LEU A 299 -9.95 -11.23 -8.26
C LEU A 299 -8.71 -12.03 -8.69
N ALA A 300 -8.77 -12.75 -9.79
CA ALA A 300 -7.63 -13.52 -10.31
C ALA A 300 -6.41 -12.62 -10.58
N TRP A 301 -6.61 -11.45 -11.21
CA TRP A 301 -5.52 -10.51 -11.51
C TRP A 301 -4.86 -9.94 -10.26
N LEU A 302 -5.64 -9.60 -9.23
CA LEU A 302 -5.13 -9.12 -7.94
C LEU A 302 -4.44 -10.25 -7.15
N LEU A 303 -5.07 -11.43 -7.13
CA LEU A 303 -4.65 -12.58 -6.35
C LEU A 303 -3.26 -13.09 -6.76
N GLU A 304 -2.95 -13.07 -8.05
CA GLU A 304 -1.62 -13.40 -8.58
C GLU A 304 -0.53 -12.55 -7.92
N ARG A 305 -0.80 -11.26 -7.69
CA ARG A 305 0.18 -10.37 -7.04
C ARG A 305 0.24 -10.57 -5.54
N TRP A 306 -0.90 -10.75 -4.89
CA TRP A 306 -0.91 -11.05 -3.45
C TRP A 306 -0.16 -12.34 -3.15
N ASN A 307 -0.33 -13.37 -3.97
CA ASN A 307 0.41 -14.62 -3.81
C ASN A 307 1.90 -14.46 -4.09
N ALA A 308 2.27 -13.84 -5.22
CA ALA A 308 3.66 -13.75 -5.64
C ALA A 308 4.50 -12.80 -4.79
N TRP A 309 3.88 -11.81 -4.13
CA TRP A 309 4.60 -10.74 -3.45
C TRP A 309 4.56 -10.82 -1.92
N SER A 310 3.74 -11.68 -1.34
CA SER A 310 3.74 -11.93 0.11
C SER A 310 4.71 -13.04 0.49
N ASP A 311 5.27 -12.93 1.70
CA ASP A 311 6.12 -13.97 2.32
C ASP A 311 5.22 -15.06 2.94
N ASN A 312 4.54 -15.82 2.06
CA ASN A 312 3.49 -16.78 2.44
C ASN A 312 3.97 -18.23 2.54
N GLY A 313 5.24 -18.51 2.24
CA GLY A 313 5.79 -19.87 2.30
C GLY A 313 5.08 -20.89 1.39
N GLY A 314 4.32 -20.44 0.38
CA GLY A 314 3.51 -21.25 -0.52
C GLY A 314 2.06 -21.45 -0.05
N ASP A 315 1.67 -20.86 1.07
CA ASP A 315 0.27 -20.84 1.55
C ASP A 315 -0.20 -19.40 1.76
N LEU A 316 -0.93 -18.86 0.80
CA LEU A 316 -1.45 -17.50 0.86
C LEU A 316 -2.35 -17.26 2.08
N ALA A 317 -3.02 -18.30 2.60
CA ALA A 317 -3.87 -18.19 3.78
C ALA A 317 -3.08 -17.93 5.08
N SER A 318 -1.77 -18.16 5.08
CA SER A 318 -0.90 -17.79 6.21
C SER A 318 -0.75 -16.28 6.38
N VAL A 319 -0.98 -15.50 5.32
CA VAL A 319 -0.84 -14.03 5.29
C VAL A 319 -2.20 -13.34 5.22
N PHE A 320 -3.08 -13.81 4.34
CA PHE A 320 -4.39 -13.21 4.09
C PHE A 320 -5.51 -14.23 4.30
N THR A 321 -6.46 -13.90 5.15
CA THR A 321 -7.72 -14.65 5.20
C THR A 321 -8.52 -14.46 3.92
N LYS A 322 -9.51 -15.31 3.67
CA LYS A 322 -10.43 -15.11 2.54
C LYS A 322 -11.14 -13.76 2.62
N ASP A 323 -11.53 -13.36 3.83
CA ASP A 323 -12.21 -12.07 4.05
C ASP A 323 -11.28 -10.89 3.73
N ASP A 324 -10.00 -10.97 4.06
CA ASP A 324 -9.01 -9.94 3.71
C ASP A 324 -8.91 -9.77 2.19
N LEU A 325 -8.67 -10.87 1.47
CA LEU A 325 -8.56 -10.85 0.01
C LEU A 325 -9.83 -10.30 -0.64
N LEU A 326 -10.99 -10.75 -0.17
CA LEU A 326 -12.28 -10.34 -0.74
C LEU A 326 -12.68 -8.92 -0.35
N THR A 327 -12.25 -8.43 0.81
CA THR A 327 -12.44 -7.02 1.18
C THR A 327 -11.70 -6.09 0.21
N HIS A 328 -10.42 -6.39 -0.08
CA HIS A 328 -9.65 -5.60 -1.04
C HIS A 328 -10.20 -5.72 -2.48
N ALA A 329 -10.56 -6.93 -2.91
CA ALA A 329 -11.17 -7.15 -4.21
C ALA A 329 -12.52 -6.42 -4.34
N THR A 330 -13.33 -6.44 -3.27
CA THR A 330 -14.62 -5.73 -3.24
C THR A 330 -14.43 -4.22 -3.33
N ILE A 331 -13.44 -3.64 -2.63
CA ILE A 331 -13.11 -2.21 -2.75
C ILE A 331 -12.82 -1.85 -4.21
N TYR A 332 -11.97 -2.62 -4.91
CA TYR A 332 -11.70 -2.39 -6.33
C TYR A 332 -12.94 -2.52 -7.20
N TRP A 333 -13.78 -3.52 -6.92
CA TRP A 333 -14.98 -3.79 -7.70
C TRP A 333 -16.03 -2.70 -7.55
N VAL A 334 -16.44 -2.39 -6.33
CA VAL A 334 -17.52 -1.44 -6.06
C VAL A 334 -17.16 0.00 -6.41
N THR A 335 -15.89 0.32 -6.50
CA THR A 335 -15.39 1.64 -6.91
C THR A 335 -15.06 1.72 -8.39
N GLY A 336 -15.07 0.60 -9.14
CA GLY A 336 -14.68 0.57 -10.55
C GLY A 336 -13.23 0.99 -10.81
N ALA A 337 -12.34 0.86 -9.81
CA ALA A 337 -11.03 1.50 -9.80
C ALA A 337 -9.97 0.82 -10.67
N ILE A 338 -10.22 -0.40 -11.19
CA ILE A 338 -9.15 -1.18 -11.82
C ILE A 338 -8.51 -0.47 -13.01
N ALA A 339 -9.28 0.12 -13.91
CA ALA A 339 -8.76 0.77 -15.11
C ALA A 339 -7.91 2.00 -14.79
N THR A 340 -8.39 2.84 -13.85
CA THR A 340 -7.70 4.07 -13.45
C THR A 340 -6.46 3.79 -12.62
N SER A 341 -6.47 2.74 -11.78
CA SER A 341 -5.32 2.32 -10.99
C SER A 341 -4.15 1.84 -11.86
N MET A 342 -4.42 1.05 -12.90
CA MET A 342 -3.39 0.57 -13.83
C MET A 342 -2.76 1.69 -14.67
N ARG A 343 -3.49 2.80 -14.91
CA ARG A 343 -3.01 3.91 -15.73
C ARG A 343 -1.78 4.62 -15.17
N TYR A 344 -1.53 4.54 -13.86
CA TYR A 344 -0.36 5.13 -13.22
C TYR A 344 0.95 4.67 -13.84
N TYR A 345 1.04 3.40 -14.22
CA TYR A 345 2.22 2.81 -14.84
C TYR A 345 2.52 3.42 -16.21
N ALA A 346 1.49 3.51 -17.07
CA ALA A 346 1.62 4.15 -18.37
C ALA A 346 1.92 5.66 -18.22
N ASN A 347 1.26 6.33 -17.28
CA ASN A 347 1.43 7.76 -17.05
C ASN A 347 2.81 8.13 -16.50
N ALA A 348 3.46 7.27 -15.74
CA ALA A 348 4.81 7.51 -15.27
C ALA A 348 5.82 7.63 -16.44
N ASN A 349 5.61 6.87 -17.52
CA ASN A 349 6.40 6.99 -18.75
C ASN A 349 5.93 8.11 -19.67
N ARG A 350 4.61 8.34 -19.73
CA ARG A 350 4.00 9.37 -20.60
C ARG A 350 4.29 10.79 -20.09
N TYR A 351 4.36 10.94 -18.78
CA TYR A 351 4.65 12.20 -18.09
C TYR A 351 5.88 12.00 -17.20
N PRO A 352 7.09 11.94 -17.80
CA PRO A 352 8.29 11.58 -17.08
C PRO A 352 8.61 12.58 -15.96
N TRP A 353 9.30 12.07 -14.94
CA TRP A 353 9.72 12.87 -13.83
C TRP A 353 10.66 14.01 -14.24
N THR A 354 10.40 15.19 -13.69
CA THR A 354 11.28 16.35 -13.81
C THR A 354 11.73 16.76 -12.42
N PRO A 355 13.04 16.79 -12.12
CA PRO A 355 13.53 17.18 -10.83
C PRO A 355 13.19 18.63 -10.50
N SER A 356 12.74 18.88 -9.26
CA SER A 356 12.47 20.24 -8.76
C SER A 356 13.74 20.99 -8.42
N HIS A 357 14.87 20.27 -8.27
CA HIS A 357 16.20 20.84 -7.99
C HIS A 357 17.30 19.85 -8.35
N GLY A 358 18.55 20.34 -8.47
CA GLY A 358 19.74 19.52 -8.73
C GLY A 358 20.59 19.21 -7.49
N ARG A 359 20.01 19.28 -6.27
CA ARG A 359 20.76 19.04 -5.01
C ARG A 359 21.04 17.55 -4.80
N THR A 360 22.11 17.26 -4.08
CA THR A 360 22.44 15.92 -3.57
C THR A 360 22.40 15.96 -2.05
N PRO A 361 21.75 15.00 -1.37
CA PRO A 361 20.98 13.88 -1.93
C PRO A 361 19.75 14.36 -2.72
N VAL A 362 19.23 13.53 -3.64
CA VAL A 362 18.04 13.86 -4.43
C VAL A 362 16.81 14.02 -3.51
N VAL A 363 16.66 13.15 -2.54
CA VAL A 363 15.62 13.21 -1.51
C VAL A 363 16.20 13.88 -0.28
N GLN A 364 15.84 15.14 -0.06
CA GLN A 364 16.41 16.01 0.98
C GLN A 364 15.80 15.77 2.36
N ALA A 365 14.54 15.34 2.44
CA ALA A 365 13.90 15.04 3.72
C ALA A 365 14.62 13.89 4.44
N PRO A 366 14.74 13.93 5.78
CA PRO A 366 15.23 12.80 6.57
C PRO A 366 14.42 11.53 6.24
N THR A 367 15.10 10.46 5.80
CA THR A 367 14.47 9.27 5.24
C THR A 367 14.77 8.03 6.06
N GLY A 368 13.72 7.35 6.54
CA GLY A 368 13.77 5.98 7.01
C GLY A 368 13.48 5.00 5.87
N LEU A 369 14.18 3.86 5.87
CA LEU A 369 13.97 2.79 4.91
C LEU A 369 13.81 1.45 5.64
N THR A 370 12.78 0.70 5.25
CA THR A 370 12.55 -0.67 5.69
C THR A 370 12.63 -1.62 4.51
N PHE A 371 13.47 -2.62 4.63
CA PHE A 371 13.63 -3.72 3.68
C PHE A 371 13.17 -5.05 4.29
N VAL A 372 12.85 -6.00 3.42
CA VAL A 372 12.55 -7.39 3.79
C VAL A 372 13.41 -8.33 2.97
N THR A 373 13.87 -9.43 3.58
CA THR A 373 14.74 -10.40 2.89
C THR A 373 14.04 -11.09 1.73
N TYR A 374 12.71 -11.19 1.78
CA TYR A 374 11.88 -11.72 0.69
C TYR A 374 12.06 -10.97 -0.64
N GLU A 375 12.32 -9.66 -0.59
CA GLU A 375 12.56 -8.81 -1.75
C GLU A 375 14.04 -8.56 -2.05
N ASN A 376 14.94 -9.27 -1.38
CA ASN A 376 16.37 -9.08 -1.60
C ASN A 376 16.78 -9.35 -3.05
N PRO A 377 17.65 -8.49 -3.61
CA PRO A 377 18.29 -8.77 -4.89
C PRO A 377 19.04 -10.11 -4.86
N PRO A 378 19.21 -10.78 -6.02
CA PRO A 378 20.04 -11.97 -6.11
C PRO A 378 21.44 -11.75 -5.55
N GLY A 379 21.91 -12.69 -4.70
CA GLY A 379 23.20 -12.61 -4.04
C GLY A 379 23.22 -11.90 -2.70
N ILE A 380 22.08 -11.38 -2.23
CA ILE A 380 21.89 -10.85 -0.87
C ILE A 380 20.95 -11.80 -0.12
N HIS A 381 21.41 -12.34 1.01
CA HIS A 381 20.72 -13.42 1.71
C HIS A 381 20.27 -13.07 3.13
N THR A 382 20.93 -12.10 3.76
CA THR A 382 20.66 -11.72 5.16
C THR A 382 20.22 -10.27 5.28
N THR A 383 19.65 -9.92 6.43
CA THR A 383 19.29 -8.55 6.78
C THR A 383 20.51 -7.64 6.83
N ASP A 384 21.62 -8.10 7.39
CA ASP A 384 22.86 -7.33 7.49
C ASP A 384 23.46 -7.06 6.10
N GLU A 385 23.48 -8.08 5.23
CA GLU A 385 23.93 -7.91 3.85
C GLU A 385 23.03 -6.92 3.10
N ARG A 386 21.71 -6.93 3.35
CA ARG A 386 20.77 -6.01 2.72
C ARG A 386 21.03 -4.56 3.14
N VAL A 387 21.20 -4.33 4.44
CA VAL A 387 21.53 -3.00 4.99
C VAL A 387 22.90 -2.54 4.47
N ALA A 388 23.91 -3.40 4.49
CA ALA A 388 25.25 -3.09 4.00
C ALA A 388 25.23 -2.76 2.49
N ALA A 389 24.53 -3.56 1.67
CA ALA A 389 24.42 -3.34 0.24
C ALA A 389 23.76 -2.00 -0.11
N PHE A 390 22.75 -1.57 0.67
CA PHE A 390 22.15 -0.26 0.49
C PHE A 390 23.13 0.85 0.94
N THR A 391 23.63 0.79 2.17
CA THR A 391 24.42 1.87 2.79
C THR A 391 25.76 2.12 2.10
N SER A 392 26.36 1.07 1.49
CA SER A 392 27.59 1.18 0.69
C SER A 392 27.33 1.37 -0.81
N GLY A 393 26.09 1.23 -1.26
CA GLY A 393 25.70 1.32 -2.66
C GLY A 393 25.43 2.75 -3.14
N PRO A 394 25.36 2.97 -4.47
CA PRO A 394 25.11 4.28 -5.04
C PRO A 394 23.75 4.86 -4.63
N GLN A 395 22.76 4.03 -4.37
CA GLN A 395 21.40 4.46 -3.97
C GLN A 395 21.39 5.18 -2.61
N ALA A 396 22.33 4.87 -1.70
CA ALA A 396 22.43 5.57 -0.43
C ALA A 396 22.66 7.09 -0.60
N THR A 397 23.34 7.48 -1.67
CA THR A 397 23.63 8.90 -1.97
C THR A 397 22.39 9.67 -2.43
N TRP A 398 21.31 8.98 -2.78
CA TRP A 398 20.07 9.62 -3.23
C TRP A 398 19.19 10.11 -2.09
N PHE A 399 19.40 9.57 -0.87
CA PHE A 399 18.59 9.84 0.29
C PHE A 399 19.39 10.47 1.42
N HIS A 400 18.81 11.43 2.10
CA HIS A 400 19.23 11.81 3.45
C HIS A 400 18.75 10.73 4.43
N HIS A 401 19.33 9.52 4.33
CA HIS A 401 18.88 8.39 5.14
C HIS A 401 19.32 8.52 6.60
N VAL A 402 18.41 8.27 7.53
CA VAL A 402 18.59 8.42 8.99
C VAL A 402 18.29 7.14 9.75
N ASN A 403 17.57 6.22 9.11
CA ASN A 403 17.25 4.90 9.62
C ASN A 403 17.17 3.93 8.44
N VAL A 404 17.92 2.83 8.50
CA VAL A 404 17.88 1.76 7.51
C VAL A 404 17.76 0.45 8.25
N SER A 405 16.67 -0.27 8.01
CA SER A 405 16.37 -1.55 8.66
C SER A 405 16.06 -2.61 7.62
N ALA A 406 16.30 -3.86 7.97
CA ALA A 406 15.87 -5.01 7.18
C ALA A 406 15.33 -6.09 8.12
N HIS A 407 14.34 -6.85 7.67
CA HIS A 407 13.65 -7.89 8.44
C HIS A 407 13.62 -9.21 7.68
N ASP A 408 13.75 -10.32 8.42
CA ASP A 408 13.72 -11.68 7.85
C ASP A 408 12.31 -12.16 7.52
N HIS A 409 11.28 -11.51 8.09
CA HIS A 409 9.88 -11.87 7.92
C HIS A 409 9.09 -10.71 7.33
N GLY A 410 8.19 -11.07 6.44
CA GLY A 410 7.35 -10.17 5.67
C GLY A 410 7.79 -10.06 4.23
N GLY A 411 6.85 -9.74 3.36
CA GLY A 411 7.05 -9.52 1.94
C GLY A 411 6.71 -8.08 1.55
N HIS A 412 6.21 -7.96 0.33
CA HIS A 412 5.88 -6.67 -0.27
C HIS A 412 4.84 -5.86 0.54
N PHE A 413 3.96 -6.56 1.24
CA PHE A 413 2.90 -5.96 2.04
C PHE A 413 3.32 -5.80 3.50
N ILE A 414 4.54 -5.33 3.78
CA ILE A 414 5.13 -5.33 5.12
C ILE A 414 4.25 -4.69 6.21
N PRO A 415 3.49 -3.60 6.01
CA PRO A 415 2.59 -3.08 7.03
C PRO A 415 1.46 -4.04 7.39
N TRP A 416 1.14 -4.97 6.50
CA TRP A 416 0.17 -6.03 6.70
C TRP A 416 0.79 -7.32 7.23
N GLU A 417 1.92 -7.74 6.67
CA GLU A 417 2.58 -9.00 6.96
C GLU A 417 3.38 -8.97 8.26
N ASN A 418 4.06 -7.84 8.53
CA ASN A 418 4.86 -7.62 9.73
C ASN A 418 4.64 -6.19 10.28
N PRO A 419 3.42 -5.88 10.79
CA PRO A 419 3.08 -4.54 11.25
C PRO A 419 3.97 -4.06 12.40
N ALA A 420 4.43 -4.96 13.28
CA ALA A 420 5.30 -4.60 14.40
C ALA A 420 6.66 -4.05 13.93
N ALA A 421 7.25 -4.67 12.92
CA ALA A 421 8.49 -4.22 12.31
C ALA A 421 8.31 -2.82 11.66
N TRP A 422 7.27 -2.67 10.84
CA TRP A 422 6.95 -1.39 10.19
C TRP A 422 6.76 -0.26 11.21
N ILE A 423 5.94 -0.48 12.24
CA ILE A 423 5.66 0.51 13.29
C ILE A 423 6.95 0.90 14.02
N THR A 424 7.79 -0.09 14.38
CA THR A 424 9.06 0.14 15.08
C THR A 424 10.00 1.00 14.26
N ASP A 425 10.17 0.68 12.98
CA ASP A 425 11.07 1.40 12.09
C ASP A 425 10.57 2.81 11.78
N LEU A 426 9.25 2.96 11.58
CA LEU A 426 8.63 4.26 11.37
C LEU A 426 8.83 5.15 12.62
N ARG A 427 8.53 4.64 13.81
CA ARG A 427 8.78 5.37 15.06
C ARG A 427 10.25 5.77 15.21
N ARG A 428 11.19 4.86 14.95
CA ARG A 428 12.63 5.14 15.00
C ARG A 428 13.01 6.29 14.05
N THR A 429 12.40 6.36 12.88
CA THR A 429 12.64 7.44 11.92
C THR A 429 12.23 8.81 12.48
N PHE A 430 11.13 8.88 13.24
CA PHE A 430 10.58 10.16 13.71
C PHE A 430 10.88 10.49 15.17
N HIS A 431 11.38 9.56 15.97
CA HIS A 431 11.58 9.70 17.43
C HIS A 431 12.33 10.98 17.82
N THR A 432 13.39 11.36 17.09
CA THR A 432 14.19 12.56 17.36
C THR A 432 13.71 13.81 16.61
N ARG A 433 12.57 13.73 15.89
CA ARG A 433 12.05 14.79 15.00
C ARG A 433 10.65 15.26 15.39
N ARG A 434 10.26 14.96 16.61
CA ARG A 434 8.97 15.40 17.17
C ARG A 434 8.88 16.92 17.27
N PRO A 435 7.66 17.53 17.15
CA PRO A 435 7.45 18.95 17.32
C PRO A 435 7.81 19.47 18.72
#